data_942ae95e30ec49dd8af69bd0b3ee97eb
#
_entry.id   942ae95e30ec49dd8af69bd0b3ee97eb
#
_cell.length_a   1.000
_cell.length_b   1.000
_cell.length_c   1.000
_cell.angle_alpha   90.00
_cell.angle_beta   90.00
_cell.angle_gamma   90.00
#
_symmetry.space_group_name_H-M   'P 1'
#
loop_
_entity.id
_entity.type
_entity.pdbx_description
1 polymer ?
#
loop_
_entity_poly.entity_id
_entity_poly.type
_entity_poly.pdbx_seq_one_letter_code
_entity_poly.pdbx_strand_id
1 'polypeptide(L)'
;MTGRQLAPICRTLGISRACAYRESLGRPARYARADDRMVTAQIRTVIRTRASYGARRVRALVNREFATGYNLKRIQRLMDLNGWKLPRATRRRTGRAHRGLIQRDVSNERWCSDVLEIACWNGALVQLGFVLDCHDREALATVAAPRDLVATDIQQLMQQAVAGRFGAGERPDAPIQWLSDNGSIYTALDTLITAERLHLVPITTPAASPESNGMSEAFVNTLRRDYIVGADLSTATMVLEQIPAWIADYNAVAPHSALGYQSPQLYRSTRLMVGPKC
;
A
#
# COMPACT_ATOMS: atom_id res chain seq x y z
N MET A 1 7.32 4.48 -53.19
CA MET A 1 8.60 3.73 -53.04
C MET A 1 8.32 2.27 -53.24
N THR A 2 8.95 1.64 -54.22
CA THR A 2 8.78 0.21 -54.49
C THR A 2 9.53 -0.63 -53.48
N GLY A 3 9.02 -1.82 -53.14
CA GLY A 3 9.58 -2.67 -52.05
C GLY A 3 11.06 -3.07 -52.19
N ARG A 4 11.66 -2.86 -53.40
CA ARG A 4 13.09 -3.07 -53.66
C ARG A 4 14.02 -2.01 -52.99
N GLN A 5 13.54 -0.82 -52.71
CA GLN A 5 14.33 0.26 -52.08
C GLN A 5 14.33 0.21 -50.56
N LEU A 6 13.40 -0.51 -49.93
CA LEU A 6 13.29 -0.61 -48.45
C LEU A 6 14.29 -1.58 -47.83
N ALA A 7 14.71 -2.62 -48.56
CA ALA A 7 15.60 -3.64 -47.99
C ALA A 7 17.01 -3.12 -47.62
N PRO A 8 17.68 -2.27 -48.44
CA PRO A 8 18.95 -1.64 -48.10
C PRO A 8 18.79 -0.68 -46.90
N ILE A 9 17.75 0.14 -46.91
CA ILE A 9 17.46 1.12 -45.84
C ILE A 9 17.24 0.41 -44.50
N CYS A 10 16.43 -0.66 -44.47
CA CYS A 10 16.21 -1.44 -43.26
C CYS A 10 17.50 -2.09 -42.74
N ARG A 11 18.39 -2.56 -43.61
CA ARG A 11 19.71 -3.08 -43.19
C ARG A 11 20.59 -2.00 -42.58
N THR A 12 20.67 -0.82 -43.19
CA THR A 12 21.46 0.30 -42.66
C THR A 12 20.93 0.80 -41.31
N LEU A 13 19.59 0.81 -41.09
CA LEU A 13 18.96 1.26 -39.88
C LEU A 13 18.82 0.16 -38.81
N GLY A 14 19.22 -1.08 -39.08
CA GLY A 14 19.08 -2.20 -38.13
C GLY A 14 17.64 -2.58 -37.81
N ILE A 15 16.67 -2.26 -38.69
CA ILE A 15 15.24 -2.57 -38.49
C ILE A 15 14.76 -3.67 -39.45
N SER A 16 13.78 -4.47 -39.00
CA SER A 16 13.18 -5.47 -39.88
C SER A 16 12.26 -4.81 -40.92
N ARG A 17 12.18 -5.40 -42.14
CA ARG A 17 11.22 -4.96 -43.17
C ARG A 17 9.78 -4.94 -42.65
N ALA A 18 9.41 -5.91 -41.85
CA ALA A 18 8.10 -5.97 -41.21
C ALA A 18 7.84 -4.76 -40.29
N CYS A 19 8.87 -4.22 -39.64
CA CYS A 19 8.77 -3.00 -38.82
C CYS A 19 8.50 -1.77 -39.68
N ALA A 20 9.23 -1.63 -40.83
CA ALA A 20 9.03 -0.52 -41.77
C ALA A 20 7.63 -0.52 -42.42
N TYR A 21 7.09 -1.70 -42.74
CA TYR A 21 5.72 -1.81 -43.24
C TYR A 21 4.65 -1.57 -42.20
N ARG A 22 4.93 -1.89 -40.91
CA ARG A 22 3.97 -1.68 -39.84
C ARG A 22 3.72 -0.20 -39.53
N GLU A 23 4.72 0.65 -39.71
CA GLU A 23 4.58 2.10 -39.55
C GLU A 23 3.78 2.75 -40.69
N SER A 24 3.92 2.23 -41.95
CA SER A 24 3.22 2.75 -43.10
C SER A 24 1.70 2.47 -43.12
N LEU A 25 1.26 1.44 -42.42
CA LEU A 25 -0.16 1.07 -42.35
C LEU A 25 -0.97 1.86 -41.32
N GLY A 26 -0.37 2.81 -40.59
CA GLY A 26 -0.99 3.47 -39.46
C GLY A 26 -1.25 2.49 -38.29
N ARG A 27 -1.34 2.96 -37.09
CA ARG A 27 -1.80 2.11 -35.98
C ARG A 27 -3.26 1.73 -36.21
N PRO A 28 -3.61 0.44 -36.30
CA PRO A 28 -5.01 0.05 -36.42
C PRO A 28 -5.83 0.72 -35.32
N ALA A 29 -7.06 1.14 -35.70
CA ALA A 29 -8.01 1.67 -34.71
C ALA A 29 -8.03 0.75 -33.48
N ARG A 30 -7.99 1.33 -32.29
CA ARG A 30 -7.94 0.57 -31.04
C ARG A 30 -9.10 -0.45 -31.05
N TYR A 31 -8.74 -1.73 -30.93
CA TYR A 31 -9.68 -2.83 -30.95
C TYR A 31 -10.77 -2.65 -29.87
N ALA A 32 -12.04 -2.66 -30.28
CA ALA A 32 -13.20 -2.62 -29.40
C ALA A 32 -13.84 -4.00 -29.29
N ARG A 33 -14.28 -4.39 -28.11
CA ARG A 33 -15.05 -5.63 -27.86
C ARG A 33 -16.49 -5.30 -27.53
N ALA A 34 -17.42 -6.17 -27.87
CA ALA A 34 -18.84 -5.96 -27.62
C ALA A 34 -19.16 -5.69 -26.15
N ASP A 35 -18.45 -6.37 -25.24
CA ASP A 35 -18.62 -6.23 -23.78
C ASP A 35 -17.79 -5.12 -23.12
N ASP A 36 -17.07 -4.29 -23.90
CA ASP A 36 -16.26 -3.20 -23.34
C ASP A 36 -17.10 -2.13 -22.60
N ARG A 37 -18.36 -1.95 -23.02
CA ARG A 37 -19.29 -1.03 -22.36
C ARG A 37 -19.56 -1.48 -20.90
N MET A 38 -19.80 -2.76 -20.69
CA MET A 38 -20.02 -3.34 -19.35
C MET A 38 -18.77 -3.23 -18.49
N VAL A 39 -17.59 -3.61 -19.03
CA VAL A 39 -16.30 -3.51 -18.30
C VAL A 39 -15.98 -2.07 -17.95
N THR A 40 -16.28 -1.11 -18.83
CA THR A 40 -16.10 0.32 -18.55
C THR A 40 -16.98 0.79 -17.40
N ALA A 41 -18.23 0.31 -17.31
CA ALA A 41 -19.11 0.62 -16.20
C ALA A 41 -18.56 0.06 -14.87
N GLN A 42 -18.08 -1.18 -14.85
CA GLN A 42 -17.44 -1.80 -13.68
C GLN A 42 -16.19 -1.04 -13.23
N ILE A 43 -15.32 -0.63 -14.18
CA ILE A 43 -14.15 0.20 -13.88
C ILE A 43 -14.59 1.54 -13.26
N ARG A 44 -15.62 2.18 -13.81
CA ARG A 44 -16.14 3.45 -13.31
C ARG A 44 -16.64 3.33 -11.87
N THR A 45 -17.32 2.26 -11.52
CA THR A 45 -17.77 1.99 -10.14
C THR A 45 -16.59 2.03 -9.17
N VAL A 46 -15.50 1.32 -9.48
CA VAL A 46 -14.29 1.29 -8.65
C VAL A 46 -13.62 2.68 -8.57
N ILE A 47 -13.46 3.37 -9.69
CA ILE A 47 -12.73 4.66 -9.74
C ILE A 47 -13.48 5.77 -8.98
N ARG A 48 -14.82 5.74 -8.95
CA ARG A 48 -15.62 6.74 -8.21
C ARG A 48 -15.24 6.84 -6.74
N THR A 49 -14.89 5.70 -6.12
CA THR A 49 -14.47 5.62 -4.70
C THR A 49 -12.96 5.53 -4.53
N ARG A 50 -12.20 5.31 -5.64
CA ARG A 50 -10.77 5.01 -5.64
C ARG A 50 -10.02 5.82 -6.71
N ALA A 51 -10.19 7.13 -6.71
CA ALA A 51 -9.60 8.01 -7.73
C ALA A 51 -8.07 7.94 -7.83
N SER A 52 -7.38 7.58 -6.73
CA SER A 52 -5.93 7.39 -6.66
C SER A 52 -5.41 6.07 -7.24
N TYR A 53 -6.32 5.16 -7.71
CA TYR A 53 -5.92 3.81 -8.11
C TYR A 53 -5.50 3.74 -9.58
N GLY A 54 -4.27 3.28 -9.82
CA GLY A 54 -3.81 2.93 -11.16
C GLY A 54 -4.38 1.58 -11.63
N ALA A 55 -4.26 1.31 -12.92
CA ALA A 55 -4.87 0.16 -13.60
C ALA A 55 -4.63 -1.21 -12.95
N ARG A 56 -3.50 -1.42 -12.26
CA ARG A 56 -3.22 -2.69 -11.57
C ARG A 56 -4.13 -2.89 -10.36
N ARG A 57 -4.31 -1.85 -9.53
CA ARG A 57 -5.21 -1.89 -8.37
C ARG A 57 -6.68 -1.92 -8.81
N VAL A 58 -7.05 -1.13 -9.83
CA VAL A 58 -8.38 -1.16 -10.42
C VAL A 58 -8.72 -2.55 -10.96
N ARG A 59 -7.80 -3.22 -11.68
CA ARG A 59 -8.00 -4.60 -12.12
C ARG A 59 -8.27 -5.56 -10.98
N ALA A 60 -7.49 -5.46 -9.90
CA ALA A 60 -7.64 -6.34 -8.75
C ALA A 60 -9.03 -6.21 -8.13
N LEU A 61 -9.51 -4.97 -7.92
CA LEU A 61 -10.83 -4.72 -7.38
C LEU A 61 -11.95 -5.15 -8.33
N VAL A 62 -11.89 -4.77 -9.60
CA VAL A 62 -12.91 -5.16 -10.60
C VAL A 62 -13.03 -6.67 -10.67
N ASN A 63 -11.91 -7.39 -10.76
CA ASN A 63 -11.96 -8.85 -10.83
C ASN A 63 -12.51 -9.49 -9.54
N ARG A 64 -12.24 -8.90 -8.39
CA ARG A 64 -12.75 -9.37 -7.10
C ARG A 64 -14.25 -9.05 -6.91
N GLU A 65 -14.65 -7.82 -7.15
CA GLU A 65 -16.02 -7.36 -6.90
C GLU A 65 -17.03 -7.95 -7.88
N PHE A 66 -16.62 -8.17 -9.14
CA PHE A 66 -17.49 -8.68 -10.20
C PHE A 66 -17.20 -10.13 -10.57
N ALA A 67 -16.37 -10.85 -9.79
CA ALA A 67 -15.96 -12.24 -10.02
C ALA A 67 -15.48 -12.49 -11.46
N THR A 68 -14.63 -11.59 -12.01
CA THR A 68 -14.14 -11.62 -13.38
C THR A 68 -12.64 -11.91 -13.47
N GLY A 69 -12.15 -12.24 -14.69
CA GLY A 69 -10.74 -12.53 -14.96
C GLY A 69 -10.11 -11.56 -15.97
N TYR A 70 -10.48 -10.29 -15.97
CA TYR A 70 -9.94 -9.33 -16.95
C TYR A 70 -8.44 -9.17 -16.85
N ASN A 71 -7.78 -9.18 -18.01
CA ASN A 71 -6.35 -8.95 -18.07
C ASN A 71 -6.01 -7.46 -17.93
N LEU A 72 -4.78 -7.18 -17.49
CA LEU A 72 -4.31 -5.82 -17.24
C LEU A 72 -4.35 -4.93 -18.51
N LYS A 73 -4.02 -5.50 -19.68
CA LYS A 73 -4.00 -4.74 -20.95
C LYS A 73 -5.38 -4.21 -21.32
N ARG A 74 -6.46 -4.98 -21.03
CA ARG A 74 -7.83 -4.54 -21.27
C ARG A 74 -8.22 -3.38 -20.36
N ILE A 75 -7.97 -3.51 -19.05
CA ILE A 75 -8.24 -2.44 -18.08
C ILE A 75 -7.47 -1.17 -18.45
N GLN A 76 -6.15 -1.30 -18.74
CA GLN A 76 -5.33 -0.15 -19.16
C GLN A 76 -5.87 0.55 -20.40
N ARG A 77 -6.30 -0.22 -21.42
CA ARG A 77 -6.87 0.33 -22.65
C ARG A 77 -8.17 1.11 -22.37
N LEU A 78 -9.08 0.53 -21.58
CA LEU A 78 -10.35 1.18 -21.26
C LEU A 78 -10.16 2.41 -20.38
N MET A 79 -9.26 2.36 -19.39
CA MET A 79 -8.89 3.54 -18.59
C MET A 79 -8.27 4.65 -19.44
N ASP A 80 -7.44 4.30 -20.45
CA ASP A 80 -6.83 5.24 -21.37
C ASP A 80 -7.88 5.92 -22.27
N LEU A 81 -8.80 5.13 -22.84
CA LEU A 81 -9.87 5.62 -23.69
C LEU A 81 -10.81 6.61 -22.97
N ASN A 82 -10.97 6.45 -21.66
CA ASN A 82 -11.84 7.30 -20.83
C ASN A 82 -11.09 8.40 -20.07
N GLY A 83 -9.77 8.58 -20.28
CA GLY A 83 -8.99 9.61 -19.60
C GLY A 83 -8.74 9.34 -18.11
N TRP A 84 -8.88 8.08 -17.64
CA TRP A 84 -8.74 7.72 -16.22
C TRP A 84 -7.34 7.26 -15.81
N LYS A 85 -6.35 7.44 -16.67
CA LYS A 85 -4.95 7.17 -16.32
C LYS A 85 -4.41 8.25 -15.40
N LEU A 86 -3.79 7.82 -14.31
CA LEU A 86 -3.04 8.73 -13.45
C LEU A 86 -1.81 9.28 -14.18
N PRO A 87 -1.45 10.55 -13.95
CA PRO A 87 -0.19 11.11 -14.43
C PRO A 87 1.00 10.24 -14.01
N ARG A 88 1.96 10.05 -14.90
CA ARG A 88 3.21 9.38 -14.53
C ARG A 88 4.02 10.30 -13.63
N ALA A 89 4.25 9.90 -12.40
CA ALA A 89 5.24 10.56 -11.56
C ALA A 89 6.63 10.33 -12.18
N THR A 90 7.27 11.39 -12.64
CA THR A 90 8.64 11.39 -13.20
C THR A 90 9.71 11.34 -12.11
N ARG A 91 9.42 10.74 -10.95
CA ARG A 91 10.40 10.63 -9.86
C ARG A 91 11.54 9.72 -10.31
N ARG A 92 12.68 10.34 -10.64
CA ARG A 92 13.94 9.63 -10.83
C ARG A 92 14.25 8.86 -9.54
N ARG A 93 14.18 7.52 -9.60
CA ARG A 93 14.68 6.69 -8.51
C ARG A 93 16.21 6.86 -8.52
N THR A 94 16.72 7.67 -7.62
CA THR A 94 18.13 7.59 -7.24
C THR A 94 18.32 6.23 -6.60
N GLY A 95 19.04 5.33 -7.26
CA GLY A 95 19.35 4.01 -6.73
C GLY A 95 20.20 4.16 -5.46
N ARG A 96 19.55 4.02 -4.29
CA ARG A 96 20.24 3.83 -3.02
C ARG A 96 20.34 2.33 -2.78
N ALA A 97 21.52 1.85 -2.45
CA ALA A 97 21.74 0.48 -2.06
C ALA A 97 21.08 0.24 -0.69
N HIS A 98 20.01 -0.55 -0.63
CA HIS A 98 19.38 -0.95 0.62
C HIS A 98 20.26 -1.99 1.32
N ARG A 99 20.76 -1.67 2.50
CA ARG A 99 21.39 -2.61 3.41
C ARG A 99 20.36 -3.02 4.48
N GLY A 100 19.76 -4.19 4.30
CA GLY A 100 18.85 -4.81 5.27
C GLY A 100 17.44 -5.06 4.72
N LEU A 101 16.91 -6.26 4.98
CA LEU A 101 15.53 -6.66 4.69
C LEU A 101 14.67 -6.34 5.91
N ILE A 102 13.74 -5.36 5.76
CA ILE A 102 12.72 -5.08 6.79
C ILE A 102 11.62 -6.13 6.71
N GLN A 103 11.34 -6.61 5.50
CA GLN A 103 10.32 -7.61 5.25
C GLN A 103 10.69 -8.93 5.93
N ARG A 104 9.69 -9.58 6.54
CA ARG A 104 9.80 -10.91 7.14
C ARG A 104 9.03 -11.92 6.31
N ASP A 105 9.40 -13.18 6.45
CA ASP A 105 8.79 -14.27 5.68
C ASP A 105 7.54 -14.84 6.38
N VAL A 106 7.41 -14.58 7.67
CA VAL A 106 6.30 -15.05 8.50
C VAL A 106 5.66 -13.90 9.28
N SER A 107 4.33 -13.96 9.45
CA SER A 107 3.57 -13.01 10.29
C SER A 107 4.01 -13.12 11.76
N ASN A 108 3.95 -12.01 12.46
CA ASN A 108 4.27 -11.90 13.89
C ASN A 108 5.75 -12.12 14.25
N GLU A 109 6.68 -12.07 13.29
CA GLU A 109 8.12 -12.00 13.60
C GLU A 109 8.56 -10.55 13.89
N ARG A 110 8.02 -9.60 13.15
CA ARG A 110 8.34 -8.17 13.32
C ARG A 110 7.14 -7.32 13.01
N TRP A 111 6.86 -6.39 13.91
CA TRP A 111 5.92 -5.29 13.74
C TRP A 111 6.69 -3.98 13.62
N CYS A 112 6.23 -3.06 12.80
CA CYS A 112 6.79 -1.71 12.71
C CYS A 112 5.75 -0.69 13.13
N SER A 113 6.19 0.31 13.89
CA SER A 113 5.36 1.40 14.41
C SER A 113 5.97 2.75 14.06
N ASP A 114 5.09 3.72 13.85
CA ASP A 114 5.46 5.10 13.55
C ASP A 114 4.29 6.04 13.87
N VAL A 115 4.52 7.34 13.79
CA VAL A 115 3.51 8.38 14.02
C VAL A 115 3.35 9.23 12.76
N LEU A 116 2.10 9.40 12.33
CA LEU A 116 1.71 10.26 11.22
C LEU A 116 1.01 11.52 11.75
N GLU A 117 1.45 12.68 11.32
CA GLU A 117 0.76 13.96 11.54
C GLU A 117 -0.21 14.27 10.41
N ILE A 118 -1.43 14.66 10.78
CA ILE A 118 -2.51 15.06 9.90
C ILE A 118 -2.91 16.48 10.25
N ALA A 119 -2.62 17.45 9.37
CA ALA A 119 -3.01 18.84 9.53
C ALA A 119 -4.47 19.05 9.12
N CYS A 120 -5.26 19.64 10.01
CA CYS A 120 -6.64 20.04 9.74
C CYS A 120 -6.71 21.42 9.10
N TRP A 121 -7.78 21.70 8.37
CA TRP A 121 -7.97 23.01 7.71
C TRP A 121 -8.13 24.18 8.70
N ASN A 122 -8.58 23.91 9.91
CA ASN A 122 -8.67 24.89 11.00
C ASN A 122 -7.34 25.12 11.75
N GLY A 123 -6.23 24.53 11.29
CA GLY A 123 -4.91 24.64 11.90
C GLY A 123 -4.64 23.64 13.05
N ALA A 124 -5.61 22.84 13.48
CA ALA A 124 -5.37 21.78 14.44
C ALA A 124 -4.52 20.65 13.82
N LEU A 125 -3.78 19.93 14.67
CA LEU A 125 -3.01 18.76 14.29
C LEU A 125 -3.58 17.52 14.98
N VAL A 126 -3.68 16.43 14.24
CA VAL A 126 -3.98 15.10 14.77
C VAL A 126 -2.76 14.21 14.57
N GLN A 127 -2.26 13.61 15.65
CA GLN A 127 -1.25 12.57 15.53
C GLN A 127 -1.91 11.19 15.55
N LEU A 128 -1.52 10.36 14.60
CA LEU A 128 -1.95 8.98 14.43
C LEU A 128 -0.76 8.04 14.60
N GLY A 129 -0.68 7.37 15.73
CA GLY A 129 0.22 6.24 15.95
C GLY A 129 -0.37 4.96 15.35
N PHE A 130 0.45 4.15 14.72
CA PHE A 130 0.03 2.91 14.09
C PHE A 130 1.08 1.81 14.24
N VAL A 131 0.65 0.58 14.09
CA VAL A 131 1.53 -0.58 14.04
C VAL A 131 1.11 -1.53 12.92
N LEU A 132 2.09 -2.02 12.15
CA LEU A 132 1.91 -2.92 11.03
C LEU A 132 2.71 -4.21 11.23
N ASP A 133 2.16 -5.32 10.80
CA ASP A 133 2.94 -6.54 10.61
C ASP A 133 3.83 -6.42 9.36
N CYS A 134 5.13 -6.71 9.50
CA CYS A 134 6.11 -6.58 8.41
C CYS A 134 5.99 -7.66 7.33
N HIS A 135 5.23 -8.72 7.53
CA HIS A 135 4.96 -9.77 6.54
C HIS A 135 3.66 -9.51 5.79
N ASP A 136 2.53 -9.54 6.50
CA ASP A 136 1.19 -9.46 5.90
C ASP A 136 0.68 -8.03 5.71
N ARG A 137 1.41 -7.02 6.24
CA ARG A 137 1.12 -5.58 6.12
C ARG A 137 -0.21 -5.16 6.75
N GLU A 138 -0.79 -5.99 7.60
CA GLU A 138 -2.00 -5.65 8.34
C GLU A 138 -1.70 -4.54 9.34
N ALA A 139 -2.53 -3.49 9.35
CA ALA A 139 -2.53 -2.49 10.39
C ALA A 139 -3.25 -3.08 11.62
N LEU A 140 -2.45 -3.44 12.64
CA LEU A 140 -2.90 -4.22 13.80
C LEU A 140 -3.68 -3.38 14.80
N ALA A 141 -3.22 -2.16 15.01
CA ALA A 141 -3.84 -1.19 15.91
C ALA A 141 -3.47 0.23 15.48
N THR A 142 -4.28 1.18 15.96
CA THR A 142 -4.00 2.61 15.83
C THR A 142 -4.45 3.34 17.06
N VAL A 143 -3.74 4.41 17.43
CA VAL A 143 -4.11 5.38 18.43
C VAL A 143 -4.04 6.77 17.82
N ALA A 144 -5.03 7.62 18.06
CA ALA A 144 -5.02 8.96 17.49
C ALA A 144 -5.49 9.99 18.51
N ALA A 145 -4.87 11.16 18.50
CA ALA A 145 -5.22 12.25 19.39
C ALA A 145 -5.04 13.62 18.69
N PRO A 146 -5.83 14.66 19.10
CA PRO A 146 -5.68 16.02 18.59
C PRO A 146 -4.56 16.77 19.36
N ARG A 147 -3.48 16.08 19.66
CA ARG A 147 -2.30 16.53 20.38
C ARG A 147 -1.14 15.60 20.06
N ASP A 148 0.06 15.97 20.51
CA ASP A 148 1.20 15.07 20.48
C ASP A 148 0.95 13.80 21.28
N LEU A 149 1.30 12.65 20.71
CA LEU A 149 1.23 11.38 21.39
C LEU A 149 2.28 11.30 22.49
N VAL A 150 1.93 10.67 23.58
CA VAL A 150 2.80 10.45 24.73
C VAL A 150 3.07 8.96 24.93
N ALA A 151 3.98 8.61 25.83
CA ALA A 151 4.38 7.22 26.07
C ALA A 151 3.18 6.29 26.39
N THR A 152 2.19 6.77 27.14
CA THR A 152 0.97 6.00 27.47
C THR A 152 0.14 5.67 26.23
N ASP A 153 0.13 6.54 25.19
CA ASP A 153 -0.57 6.24 23.93
C ASP A 153 0.13 5.09 23.20
N ILE A 154 1.46 5.05 23.22
CA ILE A 154 2.23 3.95 22.61
C ILE A 154 2.05 2.64 23.39
N GLN A 155 2.00 2.70 24.72
CA GLN A 155 1.68 1.53 25.55
C GLN A 155 0.28 0.98 25.21
N GLN A 156 -0.71 1.85 25.06
CA GLN A 156 -2.05 1.48 24.63
C GLN A 156 -2.04 0.87 23.22
N LEU A 157 -1.28 1.45 22.29
CA LEU A 157 -1.11 0.92 20.93
C LEU A 157 -0.54 -0.51 20.94
N MET A 158 0.49 -0.77 21.77
CA MET A 158 1.08 -2.10 21.95
C MET A 158 0.05 -3.10 22.49
N GLN A 159 -0.68 -2.72 23.54
CA GLN A 159 -1.71 -3.56 24.15
C GLN A 159 -2.83 -3.89 23.17
N GLN A 160 -3.34 -2.91 22.44
CA GLN A 160 -4.37 -3.11 21.42
C GLN A 160 -3.89 -4.01 20.29
N ALA A 161 -2.63 -3.87 19.82
CA ALA A 161 -2.07 -4.70 18.77
C ALA A 161 -1.98 -6.17 19.20
N VAL A 162 -1.48 -6.43 20.40
CA VAL A 162 -1.37 -7.80 20.94
C VAL A 162 -2.75 -8.39 21.18
N ALA A 163 -3.66 -7.66 21.84
CA ALA A 163 -5.02 -8.13 22.11
C ALA A 163 -5.81 -8.39 20.82
N GLY A 164 -5.67 -7.52 19.81
CA GLY A 164 -6.34 -7.70 18.51
C GLY A 164 -5.80 -8.89 17.70
N ARG A 165 -4.52 -9.24 17.88
CA ARG A 165 -3.87 -10.32 17.14
C ARG A 165 -3.98 -11.69 17.80
N PHE A 166 -3.95 -11.75 19.12
CA PHE A 166 -3.88 -12.99 19.90
C PHE A 166 -5.10 -13.21 20.81
N GLY A 167 -5.83 -12.19 21.12
CA GLY A 167 -6.96 -12.22 22.06
C GLY A 167 -6.69 -11.38 23.32
N ALA A 168 -7.77 -10.98 24.00
CA ALA A 168 -7.67 -10.19 25.23
C ALA A 168 -7.05 -11.03 26.37
N GLY A 169 -5.98 -10.50 26.95
CA GLY A 169 -5.24 -11.17 28.02
C GLY A 169 -4.20 -12.19 27.53
N GLU A 170 -4.17 -12.48 26.25
CA GLU A 170 -3.18 -13.37 25.65
C GLU A 170 -1.91 -12.59 25.23
N ARG A 171 -0.82 -13.31 25.10
CA ARG A 171 0.46 -12.79 24.57
C ARG A 171 1.02 -13.76 23.52
N PRO A 172 1.90 -13.29 22.62
CA PRO A 172 2.53 -14.17 21.65
C PRO A 172 3.41 -15.23 22.34
N ASP A 173 3.37 -16.47 21.82
CA ASP A 173 4.23 -17.57 22.31
C ASP A 173 5.72 -17.27 22.08
N ALA A 174 6.04 -16.69 20.93
CA ALA A 174 7.40 -16.26 20.59
C ALA A 174 7.51 -14.72 20.65
N PRO A 175 8.69 -14.17 21.03
CA PRO A 175 8.90 -12.74 21.09
C PRO A 175 8.80 -12.11 19.69
N ILE A 176 8.08 -10.98 19.60
CA ILE A 176 7.89 -10.21 18.37
C ILE A 176 8.80 -8.99 18.40
N GLN A 177 9.56 -8.77 17.36
CA GLN A 177 10.36 -7.56 17.21
C GLN A 177 9.46 -6.35 16.98
N TRP A 178 9.57 -5.32 17.85
CA TRP A 178 8.88 -4.05 17.70
C TRP A 178 9.84 -3.01 17.15
N LEU A 179 9.73 -2.73 15.86
CA LEU A 179 10.59 -1.77 15.16
C LEU A 179 9.97 -0.37 15.20
N SER A 180 10.69 0.60 15.75
CA SER A 180 10.30 2.02 15.76
C SER A 180 11.52 2.92 15.51
N ASP A 181 11.30 4.22 15.40
CA ASP A 181 12.36 5.19 15.49
C ASP A 181 12.87 5.34 16.95
N ASN A 182 13.85 6.25 17.17
CA ASN A 182 14.41 6.55 18.48
C ASN A 182 13.64 7.65 19.24
N GLY A 183 12.36 7.87 18.91
CA GLY A 183 11.52 8.86 19.56
C GLY A 183 11.39 8.61 21.08
N SER A 184 11.32 9.67 21.87
CA SER A 184 11.23 9.58 23.33
C SER A 184 10.04 8.77 23.84
N ILE A 185 8.93 8.77 23.10
CA ILE A 185 7.72 8.02 23.40
C ILE A 185 7.91 6.50 23.30
N TYR A 186 8.84 6.03 22.46
CA TYR A 186 9.19 4.62 22.28
C TYR A 186 10.29 4.16 23.24
N THR A 187 11.18 5.07 23.63
CA THR A 187 12.33 4.76 24.51
C THR A 187 12.07 5.03 26.00
N ALA A 188 10.91 5.55 26.36
CA ALA A 188 10.49 5.75 27.74
C ALA A 188 10.50 4.43 28.51
N LEU A 189 10.98 4.44 29.77
CA LEU A 189 11.12 3.25 30.61
C LEU A 189 9.81 2.46 30.73
N ASP A 190 8.69 3.14 30.97
CA ASP A 190 7.38 2.51 31.09
C ASP A 190 6.91 1.86 29.78
N THR A 191 7.30 2.43 28.63
CA THR A 191 7.04 1.83 27.31
C THR A 191 7.83 0.54 27.14
N LEU A 192 9.11 0.53 27.54
CA LEU A 192 9.98 -0.66 27.47
C LEU A 192 9.46 -1.77 28.40
N ILE A 193 9.06 -1.42 29.63
CA ILE A 193 8.45 -2.37 30.59
C ILE A 193 7.15 -2.95 30.00
N THR A 194 6.32 -2.13 29.37
CA THR A 194 5.09 -2.58 28.73
C THR A 194 5.38 -3.52 27.56
N ALA A 195 6.37 -3.20 26.73
CA ALA A 195 6.80 -4.06 25.64
C ALA A 195 7.24 -5.45 26.14
N GLU A 196 8.07 -5.50 27.19
CA GLU A 196 8.54 -6.75 27.80
C GLU A 196 7.36 -7.60 28.32
N ARG A 197 6.41 -7.00 29.03
CA ARG A 197 5.20 -7.69 29.52
C ARG A 197 4.37 -8.30 28.40
N LEU A 198 4.34 -7.64 27.24
CA LEU A 198 3.61 -8.06 26.05
C LEU A 198 4.41 -9.00 25.14
N HIS A 199 5.61 -9.43 25.57
CA HIS A 199 6.53 -10.27 24.78
C HIS A 199 6.95 -9.60 23.45
N LEU A 200 7.06 -8.26 23.45
CA LEU A 200 7.58 -7.45 22.37
C LEU A 200 9.04 -7.08 22.65
N VAL A 201 9.90 -7.21 21.65
CA VAL A 201 11.34 -6.87 21.74
C VAL A 201 11.58 -5.57 20.98
N PRO A 202 11.76 -4.43 21.67
CA PRO A 202 12.02 -3.16 21.03
C PRO A 202 13.30 -3.20 20.19
N ILE A 203 13.21 -2.75 18.95
CA ILE A 203 14.33 -2.57 18.03
C ILE A 203 14.23 -1.17 17.47
N THR A 204 15.28 -0.38 17.60
CA THR A 204 15.33 0.95 17.03
C THR A 204 16.07 0.96 15.70
N THR A 205 15.63 1.83 14.79
CA THR A 205 16.38 2.08 13.55
C THR A 205 17.70 2.76 13.87
N PRO A 206 18.83 2.38 13.22
CA PRO A 206 20.08 3.10 13.42
C PRO A 206 19.92 4.58 13.11
N ALA A 207 20.56 5.45 13.90
CA ALA A 207 20.59 6.88 13.67
C ALA A 207 21.05 7.16 12.21
N ALA A 208 20.33 8.05 11.52
CA ALA A 208 20.56 8.43 10.12
C ALA A 208 20.32 7.31 9.06
N SER A 209 19.52 6.28 9.36
CA SER A 209 19.12 5.25 8.40
C SER A 209 17.59 5.31 8.14
N PRO A 210 17.08 6.31 7.40
CA PRO A 210 15.65 6.44 7.11
C PRO A 210 15.11 5.24 6.32
N GLU A 211 15.99 4.44 5.74
CA GLU A 211 15.67 3.22 4.98
C GLU A 211 15.16 2.08 5.87
N SER A 212 15.43 2.14 7.17
CA SER A 212 15.05 1.10 8.13
C SER A 212 13.56 1.11 8.47
N ASN A 213 12.79 2.15 8.11
CA ASN A 213 11.33 2.24 8.31
C ASN A 213 10.53 2.36 7.00
N GLY A 214 11.09 1.88 5.89
CA GLY A 214 10.46 1.98 4.56
C GLY A 214 9.06 1.36 4.46
N MET A 215 8.66 0.50 5.41
CA MET A 215 7.31 -0.05 5.46
C MET A 215 6.32 0.95 6.08
N SER A 216 6.68 1.59 7.17
CA SER A 216 5.90 2.68 7.77
C SER A 216 5.76 3.85 6.79
N GLU A 217 6.84 4.24 6.10
CA GLU A 217 6.78 5.27 5.05
C GLU A 217 5.82 4.88 3.91
N ALA A 218 5.83 3.62 3.48
CA ALA A 218 4.93 3.13 2.44
C ALA A 218 3.46 3.16 2.90
N PHE A 219 3.20 2.86 4.16
CA PHE A 219 1.86 2.95 4.77
C PHE A 219 1.40 4.41 4.86
N VAL A 220 2.22 5.30 5.41
CA VAL A 220 1.95 6.74 5.50
C VAL A 220 1.64 7.32 4.11
N ASN A 221 2.46 6.99 3.11
CA ASN A 221 2.22 7.41 1.73
C ASN A 221 0.91 6.86 1.16
N THR A 222 0.50 5.66 1.56
CA THR A 222 -0.78 5.06 1.17
C THR A 222 -1.94 5.77 1.86
N LEU A 223 -1.87 6.02 3.17
CA LEU A 223 -2.89 6.78 3.89
C LEU A 223 -3.06 8.19 3.30
N ARG A 224 -1.98 8.90 3.11
CA ARG A 224 -2.02 10.26 2.51
C ARG A 224 -2.68 10.26 1.14
N ARG A 225 -2.27 9.37 0.26
CA ARG A 225 -2.73 9.34 -1.14
C ARG A 225 -4.16 8.82 -1.28
N ASP A 226 -4.51 7.76 -0.55
CA ASP A 226 -5.73 6.99 -0.81
C ASP A 226 -6.89 7.37 0.12
N TYR A 227 -6.60 7.98 1.27
CA TYR A 227 -7.61 8.31 2.29
C TYR A 227 -7.61 9.79 2.65
N ILE A 228 -6.47 10.36 3.04
CA ILE A 228 -6.42 11.73 3.58
C ILE A 228 -6.72 12.79 2.51
N VAL A 229 -6.20 12.64 1.27
CA VAL A 229 -6.38 13.65 0.19
C VAL A 229 -7.85 13.90 -0.14
N GLY A 230 -8.73 12.91 0.00
CA GLY A 230 -10.17 13.03 -0.30
C GLY A 230 -11.06 13.14 0.93
N ALA A 231 -10.49 13.27 2.14
CA ALA A 231 -11.21 13.27 3.40
C ALA A 231 -11.67 14.68 3.82
N ASP A 232 -12.63 14.74 4.72
CA ASP A 232 -12.99 15.96 5.44
C ASP A 232 -11.98 16.21 6.57
N LEU A 233 -11.12 17.21 6.39
CA LEU A 233 -10.12 17.63 7.36
C LEU A 233 -10.52 18.95 8.05
N SER A 234 -11.80 19.29 8.09
CA SER A 234 -12.26 20.55 8.65
C SER A 234 -11.91 20.74 10.12
N THR A 235 -11.97 19.68 10.90
CA THR A 235 -11.63 19.68 12.34
C THR A 235 -10.94 18.38 12.74
N ALA A 236 -10.25 18.40 13.89
CA ALA A 236 -9.64 17.20 14.47
C ALA A 236 -10.69 16.11 14.77
N THR A 237 -11.89 16.48 15.23
CA THR A 237 -12.98 15.52 15.46
C THR A 237 -13.37 14.77 14.20
N MET A 238 -13.54 15.48 13.09
CA MET A 238 -13.87 14.86 11.79
C MET A 238 -12.77 13.91 11.33
N VAL A 239 -11.50 14.25 11.53
CA VAL A 239 -10.38 13.36 11.21
C VAL A 239 -10.43 12.11 12.08
N LEU A 240 -10.59 12.25 13.40
CA LEU A 240 -10.62 11.13 14.35
C LEU A 240 -11.77 10.15 14.04
N GLU A 241 -12.93 10.64 13.66
CA GLU A 241 -14.09 9.82 13.29
C GLU A 241 -13.86 8.98 12.02
N GLN A 242 -13.04 9.48 11.09
CA GLN A 242 -12.77 8.80 9.80
C GLN A 242 -11.68 7.73 9.89
N ILE A 243 -10.71 7.87 10.80
CA ILE A 243 -9.56 6.96 10.92
C ILE A 243 -9.96 5.48 11.01
N PRO A 244 -10.93 5.06 11.85
CA PRO A 244 -11.31 3.65 11.92
C PRO A 244 -11.78 3.07 10.58
N ALA A 245 -12.53 3.84 9.80
CA ALA A 245 -13.00 3.42 8.49
C ALA A 245 -11.85 3.31 7.47
N TRP A 246 -10.85 4.21 7.51
CA TRP A 246 -9.66 4.13 6.67
C TRP A 246 -8.85 2.86 6.94
N ILE A 247 -8.64 2.54 8.22
CA ILE A 247 -7.87 1.36 8.62
C ILE A 247 -8.62 0.07 8.28
N ALA A 248 -9.93 0.03 8.53
CA ALA A 248 -10.76 -1.11 8.16
C ALA A 248 -10.71 -1.38 6.64
N ASP A 249 -10.83 -0.32 5.83
CA ASP A 249 -10.74 -0.42 4.38
C ASP A 249 -9.33 -0.82 3.90
N TYR A 250 -8.28 -0.25 4.51
CA TYR A 250 -6.89 -0.62 4.23
C TYR A 250 -6.68 -2.12 4.45
N ASN A 251 -7.16 -2.66 5.57
CA ASN A 251 -6.97 -4.05 5.94
C ASN A 251 -7.83 -5.02 5.10
N ALA A 252 -9.09 -4.67 4.85
CA ALA A 252 -10.06 -5.59 4.25
C ALA A 252 -10.17 -5.45 2.72
N VAL A 253 -9.95 -4.25 2.17
CA VAL A 253 -10.30 -3.96 0.77
C VAL A 253 -9.10 -3.56 -0.08
N ALA A 254 -8.21 -2.69 0.41
CA ALA A 254 -7.16 -2.09 -0.41
C ALA A 254 -6.18 -3.14 -0.99
N PRO A 255 -5.94 -3.13 -2.33
CA PRO A 255 -5.03 -4.09 -2.94
C PRO A 255 -3.56 -3.64 -2.80
N HIS A 256 -2.71 -4.49 -2.25
CA HIS A 256 -1.28 -4.25 -2.06
C HIS A 256 -0.42 -4.98 -3.08
N SER A 257 0.43 -4.27 -3.80
CA SER A 257 1.29 -4.86 -4.84
C SER A 257 2.24 -5.92 -4.30
N ALA A 258 2.74 -5.74 -3.09
CA ALA A 258 3.63 -6.71 -2.43
C ALA A 258 2.92 -7.98 -1.96
N LEU A 259 1.58 -7.94 -1.83
CA LEU A 259 0.73 -9.07 -1.48
C LEU A 259 0.01 -9.67 -2.71
N GLY A 260 0.57 -9.49 -3.91
CA GLY A 260 -0.08 -9.96 -5.14
C GLY A 260 -1.40 -9.26 -5.46
N TYR A 261 -1.59 -8.03 -4.98
CA TYR A 261 -2.83 -7.25 -5.08
C TYR A 261 -3.99 -7.79 -4.23
N GLN A 262 -3.72 -8.62 -3.24
CA GLN A 262 -4.66 -8.94 -2.16
C GLN A 262 -4.66 -7.83 -1.12
N SER A 263 -5.74 -7.74 -0.33
CA SER A 263 -5.75 -6.95 0.90
C SER A 263 -5.01 -7.70 2.03
N PRO A 264 -4.49 -7.01 3.06
CA PRO A 264 -3.77 -7.65 4.17
C PRO A 264 -4.53 -8.82 4.79
N GLN A 265 -5.79 -8.63 5.15
CA GLN A 265 -6.60 -9.69 5.77
C GLN A 265 -6.87 -10.88 4.83
N LEU A 266 -7.12 -10.61 3.54
CA LEU A 266 -7.31 -11.68 2.56
C LEU A 266 -6.00 -12.46 2.36
N TYR A 267 -4.86 -11.77 2.28
CA TYR A 267 -3.56 -12.40 2.16
C TYR A 267 -3.25 -13.31 3.37
N ARG A 268 -3.47 -12.80 4.58
CA ARG A 268 -3.26 -13.54 5.81
C ARG A 268 -4.18 -14.78 5.89
N SER A 269 -5.48 -14.63 5.66
CA SER A 269 -6.44 -15.75 5.72
C SER A 269 -6.10 -16.84 4.71
N THR A 270 -5.70 -16.46 3.49
CA THR A 270 -5.30 -17.43 2.45
C THR A 270 -4.04 -18.22 2.85
N ARG A 271 -3.09 -17.57 3.53
CA ARG A 271 -1.85 -18.23 3.99
C ARG A 271 -2.09 -19.17 5.16
N LEU A 272 -2.95 -18.80 6.09
CA LEU A 272 -3.35 -19.66 7.21
C LEU A 272 -4.03 -20.94 6.73
N MET A 273 -4.80 -20.89 5.63
CA MET A 273 -5.47 -22.06 5.05
C MET A 273 -4.51 -22.99 4.29
N VAL A 274 -3.40 -22.49 3.76
CA VAL A 274 -2.46 -23.29 2.93
C VAL A 274 -1.41 -24.02 3.78
N GLY A 275 -1.24 -23.68 5.07
CA GLY A 275 -0.17 -24.21 5.93
C GLY A 275 1.23 -23.75 5.46
N PRO A 276 2.28 -23.94 6.28
CA PRO A 276 3.64 -23.71 5.83
C PRO A 276 3.95 -24.68 4.69
N LYS A 277 4.46 -24.16 3.56
CA LYS A 277 5.03 -25.01 2.52
C LYS A 277 6.25 -25.73 3.12
N CYS A 278 6.15 -27.06 3.27
CA CYS A 278 7.29 -27.90 3.57
C CYS A 278 8.38 -27.75 2.52
#